data_346b20fc9e33cca17d9b8469282badda
#
_entry.id   346b20fc9e33cca17d9b8469282badda
#
_cell.length_a   1.000
_cell.length_b   1.000
_cell.length_c   1.000
_cell.angle_alpha   90.00
_cell.angle_beta   90.00
_cell.angle_gamma   90.00
#
_symmetry.space_group_name_H-M   'P 1'
#
loop_
_entity.id
_entity.type
_entity.pdbx_description
1 polymer ?
#
loop_
_entity_poly.entity_id
_entity_poly.type
_entity_poly.pdbx_seq_one_letter_code
_entity_poly.pdbx_strand_id
1 'polypeptide(L)'
;MLEDLRNRCNTVEECYEFMLAYAARGLAADAGTDKGSQLRNLLGRAVEALNGIAEAYESAISNDGLESAEKHRAFLTVLEMDSRHALAAMELVLAQPAISSQLIDNLNASIHLRSLLTDLFLVDEVAKVRQSS
;
A
#
# COMPACT_ATOMS: atom_id res chain seq x y z
N MET A 1 12.52 -9.97 -8.77
CA MET A 1 12.69 -9.15 -7.57
C MET A 1 12.16 -7.74 -7.74
N LEU A 2 12.62 -7.01 -8.73
CA LEU A 2 12.01 -5.72 -9.06
C LEU A 2 10.55 -5.88 -9.46
N GLU A 3 10.23 -6.93 -10.19
CA GLU A 3 8.86 -7.26 -10.58
C GLU A 3 7.97 -7.50 -9.35
N ASP A 4 8.47 -8.23 -8.36
CA ASP A 4 7.73 -8.48 -7.12
C ASP A 4 7.44 -7.17 -6.39
N LEU A 5 8.45 -6.30 -6.30
CA LEU A 5 8.27 -4.99 -5.67
C LEU A 5 7.17 -4.19 -6.38
N ARG A 6 7.22 -4.14 -7.71
CA ARG A 6 6.24 -3.40 -8.50
C ARG A 6 4.84 -3.98 -8.38
N ASN A 7 4.73 -5.32 -8.34
CA ASN A 7 3.43 -5.97 -8.16
C ASN A 7 2.82 -5.62 -6.79
N ARG A 8 3.65 -5.55 -5.75
CA ARG A 8 3.18 -5.15 -4.42
C ARG A 8 2.71 -3.69 -4.41
N CYS A 9 3.46 -2.80 -5.06
CA CYS A 9 3.05 -1.40 -5.20
C CYS A 9 1.70 -1.29 -5.92
N ASN A 10 1.55 -2.03 -7.02
CA ASN A 10 0.31 -2.03 -7.80
C ASN A 10 -0.89 -2.53 -6.98
N THR A 11 -0.68 -3.55 -6.16
CA THR A 11 -1.74 -4.10 -5.31
C THR A 11 -2.23 -3.05 -4.30
N VAL A 12 -1.30 -2.32 -3.68
CA VAL A 12 -1.65 -1.28 -2.71
C VAL A 12 -2.36 -0.11 -3.40
N GLU A 13 -1.86 0.31 -4.56
CA GLU A 13 -2.47 1.39 -5.33
C GLU A 13 -3.89 1.03 -5.78
N GLU A 14 -4.10 -0.19 -6.23
CA GLU A 14 -5.44 -0.68 -6.62
C GLU A 14 -6.40 -0.63 -5.44
N CYS A 15 -5.93 -1.06 -4.27
CA CYS A 15 -6.73 -0.99 -3.05
C CYS A 15 -7.10 0.47 -2.72
N TYR A 16 -6.14 1.37 -2.82
CA TYR A 16 -6.39 2.79 -2.53
C TYR A 16 -7.43 3.39 -3.47
N GLU A 17 -7.34 3.10 -4.76
CA GLU A 17 -8.32 3.58 -5.73
C GLU A 17 -9.72 3.09 -5.39
N PHE A 18 -9.84 1.82 -5.01
CA PHE A 18 -11.12 1.26 -4.59
C PHE A 18 -11.64 1.95 -3.32
N MET A 19 -10.74 2.22 -2.36
CA MET A 19 -11.11 2.87 -1.11
C MET A 19 -11.62 4.30 -1.33
N LEU A 20 -11.07 5.01 -2.32
CA LEU A 20 -11.58 6.34 -2.67
C LEU A 20 -13.04 6.26 -3.13
N ALA A 21 -13.35 5.29 -3.99
CA ALA A 21 -14.71 5.08 -4.48
C ALA A 21 -15.65 4.63 -3.36
N TYR A 22 -15.18 3.73 -2.50
CA TYR A 22 -15.98 3.23 -1.38
C TYR A 22 -16.32 4.35 -0.40
N ALA A 23 -15.37 5.22 -0.11
CA ALA A 23 -15.60 6.35 0.79
C ALA A 23 -16.71 7.27 0.29
N ALA A 24 -16.86 7.39 -1.03
CA ALA A 24 -17.84 8.25 -1.65
C ALA A 24 -19.27 7.66 -1.68
N ARG A 25 -19.42 6.37 -1.35
CA ARG A 25 -20.73 5.70 -1.45
C ARG A 25 -21.67 5.96 -0.28
N GLY A 26 -21.15 6.43 0.86
CA GLY A 26 -21.98 6.71 2.02
C GLY A 26 -22.58 5.49 2.70
N LEU A 27 -21.93 4.33 2.61
CA LEU A 27 -22.40 3.09 3.22
C LEU A 27 -22.16 3.11 4.73
N ALA A 28 -23.16 2.65 5.51
CA ALA A 28 -23.03 2.56 6.96
C ALA A 28 -22.22 1.31 7.38
N ALA A 29 -22.21 0.29 6.54
CA ALA A 29 -21.51 -0.96 6.82
C ALA A 29 -21.21 -1.67 5.50
N ASP A 30 -20.22 -2.57 5.55
CA ASP A 30 -19.82 -3.35 4.38
C ASP A 30 -20.64 -4.62 4.21
N ALA A 31 -21.23 -5.14 5.28
CA ALA A 31 -21.94 -6.40 5.27
C ALA A 31 -23.12 -6.38 4.28
N GLY A 32 -23.25 -7.46 3.51
CA GLY A 32 -24.38 -7.64 2.60
C GLY A 32 -24.28 -6.85 1.29
N THR A 33 -23.13 -6.20 1.02
CA THR A 33 -22.93 -5.48 -0.24
C THR A 33 -21.76 -6.09 -1.02
N ASP A 34 -21.87 -6.06 -2.36
CA ASP A 34 -20.76 -6.51 -3.23
C ASP A 34 -19.53 -5.65 -3.04
N LYS A 35 -19.73 -4.35 -2.90
CA LYS A 35 -18.61 -3.41 -2.71
C LYS A 35 -17.92 -3.64 -1.38
N GLY A 36 -18.68 -3.99 -0.35
CA GLY A 36 -18.11 -4.32 0.96
C GLY A 36 -17.24 -5.58 0.91
N SER A 37 -17.71 -6.61 0.19
CA SER A 37 -16.93 -7.84 0.01
C SER A 37 -15.65 -7.57 -0.76
N GLN A 38 -15.72 -6.77 -1.82
CA GLN A 38 -14.56 -6.38 -2.61
C GLN A 38 -13.58 -5.57 -1.76
N LEU A 39 -14.09 -4.67 -0.91
CA LEU A 39 -13.26 -3.86 -0.03
C LEU A 39 -12.41 -4.73 0.89
N ARG A 40 -13.04 -5.68 1.57
CA ARG A 40 -12.31 -6.57 2.49
C ARG A 40 -11.28 -7.42 1.77
N ASN A 41 -11.63 -7.90 0.57
CA ASN A 41 -10.69 -8.68 -0.24
C ASN A 41 -9.47 -7.85 -0.64
N LEU A 42 -9.70 -6.65 -1.18
CA LEU A 42 -8.62 -5.77 -1.63
C LEU A 42 -7.76 -5.30 -0.46
N LEU A 43 -8.39 -4.95 0.65
CA LEU A 43 -7.68 -4.50 1.84
C LEU A 43 -6.79 -5.62 2.41
N GLY A 44 -7.32 -6.85 2.43
CA GLY A 44 -6.54 -8.02 2.85
C GLY A 44 -5.34 -8.27 1.95
N ARG A 45 -5.52 -8.14 0.63
CA ARG A 45 -4.43 -8.29 -0.33
C ARG A 45 -3.37 -7.21 -0.17
N ALA A 46 -3.79 -5.98 0.11
CA ALA A 46 -2.87 -4.87 0.35
C ALA A 46 -2.05 -5.10 1.62
N VAL A 47 -2.69 -5.60 2.68
CA VAL A 47 -2.00 -5.95 3.92
C VAL A 47 -0.92 -7.01 3.65
N GLU A 48 -1.24 -8.05 2.89
CA GLU A 48 -0.26 -9.08 2.53
C GLU A 48 0.89 -8.50 1.70
N ALA A 49 0.58 -7.62 0.75
CA ALA A 49 1.59 -6.98 -0.07
C ALA A 49 2.55 -6.13 0.78
N LEU A 50 2.02 -5.41 1.76
CA LEU A 50 2.83 -4.57 2.63
C LEU A 50 3.69 -5.38 3.59
N ASN A 51 3.25 -6.56 3.99
CA ASN A 51 4.01 -7.40 4.89
C ASN A 51 5.36 -7.87 4.33
N GLY A 52 5.56 -7.78 3.03
CA GLY A 52 6.84 -8.16 2.43
C GLY A 52 7.49 -7.05 1.62
N ILE A 53 6.98 -5.81 1.73
CA ILE A 53 7.42 -4.74 0.84
C ILE A 53 8.85 -4.29 1.09
N ALA A 54 9.27 -4.24 2.36
CA ALA A 54 10.64 -3.83 2.71
C ALA A 54 11.66 -4.84 2.19
N GLU A 55 11.37 -6.13 2.38
CA GLU A 55 12.23 -7.21 1.88
C GLU A 55 12.28 -7.22 0.35
N ALA A 56 11.15 -6.95 -0.30
CA ALA A 56 11.11 -6.86 -1.76
C ALA A 56 11.97 -5.71 -2.27
N TYR A 57 11.93 -4.57 -1.59
CA TYR A 57 12.76 -3.42 -1.96
C TYR A 57 14.23 -3.72 -1.72
N GLU A 58 14.59 -4.30 -0.57
CA GLU A 58 15.96 -4.70 -0.28
C GLU A 58 16.49 -5.66 -1.34
N SER A 59 15.68 -6.63 -1.73
CA SER A 59 16.07 -7.58 -2.78
C SER A 59 16.29 -6.90 -4.12
N ALA A 60 15.44 -5.93 -4.47
CA ALA A 60 15.60 -5.17 -5.71
C ALA A 60 16.91 -4.37 -5.69
N ILE A 61 17.22 -3.74 -4.56
CA ILE A 61 18.47 -2.97 -4.41
C ILE A 61 19.67 -3.87 -4.61
N SER A 62 19.67 -5.01 -3.91
CA SER A 62 20.83 -5.91 -3.88
C SER A 62 21.01 -6.72 -5.14
N ASN A 63 19.91 -7.24 -5.71
CA ASN A 63 19.99 -8.25 -6.77
C ASN A 63 19.74 -7.69 -8.17
N ASP A 64 18.97 -6.60 -8.28
CA ASP A 64 18.69 -6.02 -9.58
C ASP A 64 19.63 -4.85 -9.92
N GLY A 65 20.59 -4.59 -9.05
CA GLY A 65 21.64 -3.62 -9.31
C GLY A 65 21.14 -2.20 -9.51
N LEU A 66 20.22 -1.76 -8.68
CA LEU A 66 19.70 -0.39 -8.78
C LEU A 66 20.83 0.61 -8.57
N GLU A 67 20.87 1.63 -9.41
CA GLU A 67 21.83 2.71 -9.26
C GLU A 67 21.54 3.48 -7.97
N SER A 68 22.57 4.08 -7.40
CA SER A 68 22.48 4.81 -6.14
C SER A 68 21.98 3.93 -4.98
N ALA A 69 22.48 2.70 -4.91
CA ALA A 69 22.08 1.73 -3.89
C ALA A 69 22.11 2.31 -2.47
N GLU A 70 23.10 3.13 -2.17
CA GLU A 70 23.25 3.77 -0.86
C GLU A 70 22.05 4.68 -0.55
N LYS A 71 21.59 5.43 -1.55
CA LYS A 71 20.43 6.30 -1.40
C LYS A 71 19.15 5.49 -1.25
N HIS A 72 19.04 4.40 -2.01
CA HIS A 72 17.90 3.48 -1.88
C HIS A 72 17.86 2.86 -0.48
N ARG A 73 19.01 2.49 0.09
CA ARG A 73 19.05 1.90 1.43
C ARG A 73 18.63 2.91 2.49
N ALA A 74 18.97 4.17 2.33
CA ALA A 74 18.49 5.22 3.23
C ALA A 74 16.96 5.33 3.14
N PHE A 75 16.41 5.28 1.94
CA PHE A 75 14.96 5.36 1.75
C PHE A 75 14.24 4.08 2.19
N LEU A 76 14.93 2.94 2.14
CA LEU A 76 14.37 1.68 2.64
C LEU A 76 13.97 1.81 4.11
N THR A 77 14.75 2.52 4.91
CA THR A 77 14.41 2.77 6.32
C THR A 77 13.10 3.56 6.44
N VAL A 78 12.91 4.55 5.60
CA VAL A 78 11.67 5.34 5.57
C VAL A 78 10.48 4.47 5.19
N LEU A 79 10.62 3.71 4.12
CA LEU A 79 9.55 2.83 3.64
C LEU A 79 9.18 1.80 4.71
N GLU A 80 10.16 1.22 5.38
CA GLU A 80 9.91 0.23 6.41
C GLU A 80 9.08 0.80 7.55
N MET A 81 9.42 2.00 8.02
CA MET A 81 8.67 2.67 9.08
C MET A 81 7.26 3.04 8.64
N ASP A 82 7.14 3.64 7.47
CA ASP A 82 5.84 4.08 6.96
C ASP A 82 4.92 2.89 6.66
N SER A 83 5.48 1.80 6.16
CA SER A 83 4.66 0.60 5.88
C SER A 83 4.16 -0.04 7.17
N ARG A 84 4.95 -0.05 8.23
CA ARG A 84 4.49 -0.55 9.54
C ARG A 84 3.34 0.27 10.09
N HIS A 85 3.44 1.59 10.01
CA HIS A 85 2.40 2.48 10.51
C HIS A 85 1.11 2.32 9.71
N ALA A 86 1.22 2.30 8.39
CA ALA A 86 0.06 2.11 7.51
C ALA A 86 -0.57 0.73 7.72
N LEU A 87 0.26 -0.29 7.86
CA LEU A 87 -0.20 -1.66 8.08
C LEU A 87 -1.02 -1.76 9.37
N ALA A 88 -0.53 -1.14 10.45
CA ALA A 88 -1.25 -1.13 11.71
C ALA A 88 -2.62 -0.45 11.57
N ALA A 89 -2.68 0.65 10.83
CA ALA A 89 -3.95 1.37 10.58
C ALA A 89 -4.92 0.51 9.77
N MET A 90 -4.41 -0.13 8.69
CA MET A 90 -5.23 -0.97 7.84
C MET A 90 -5.75 -2.21 8.57
N GLU A 91 -4.90 -2.82 9.38
CA GLU A 91 -5.29 -3.99 10.17
C GLU A 91 -6.33 -3.62 11.24
N LEU A 92 -6.21 -2.42 11.82
CA LEU A 92 -7.21 -1.92 12.76
C LEU A 92 -8.57 -1.81 12.08
N VAL A 93 -8.60 -1.28 10.87
CA VAL A 93 -9.85 -1.14 10.10
C VAL A 93 -10.41 -2.52 9.76
N LEU A 94 -9.58 -3.46 9.28
CA LEU A 94 -10.01 -4.81 8.95
C LEU A 94 -10.58 -5.57 10.16
N ALA A 95 -10.10 -5.25 11.34
CA ALA A 95 -10.55 -5.91 12.57
C ALA A 95 -11.96 -5.45 12.98
N GLN A 96 -12.50 -4.41 12.37
CA GLN A 96 -13.81 -3.92 12.75
C GLN A 96 -14.91 -4.83 12.22
N PRO A 97 -15.96 -5.11 13.02
CA PRO A 97 -17.07 -5.95 12.54
C PRO A 97 -17.86 -5.30 11.42
N ALA A 98 -17.85 -3.97 11.34
CA ALA A 98 -18.52 -3.22 10.27
C ALA A 98 -17.58 -2.11 9.79
N ILE A 99 -17.42 -2.00 8.48
CA ILE A 99 -16.57 -0.99 7.85
C ILE A 99 -17.46 -0.03 7.06
N SER A 100 -17.65 1.18 7.60
CA SER A 100 -18.44 2.21 6.94
C SER A 100 -17.59 2.97 5.92
N SER A 101 -18.28 3.65 5.00
CA SER A 101 -17.60 4.58 4.09
C SER A 101 -16.87 5.68 4.86
N GLN A 102 -17.44 6.14 5.99
CA GLN A 102 -16.81 7.16 6.82
C GLN A 102 -15.50 6.66 7.42
N LEU A 103 -15.46 5.40 7.87
CA LEU A 103 -14.22 4.81 8.40
C LEU A 103 -13.14 4.77 7.33
N ILE A 104 -13.51 4.38 6.10
CA ILE A 104 -12.56 4.34 4.98
C ILE A 104 -12.12 5.75 4.60
N ASP A 105 -13.03 6.72 4.63
CA ASP A 105 -12.68 8.11 4.37
C ASP A 105 -11.61 8.59 5.37
N ASN A 106 -11.77 8.24 6.64
CA ASN A 106 -10.80 8.57 7.67
C ASN A 106 -9.45 7.87 7.42
N LEU A 107 -9.48 6.61 7.00
CA LEU A 107 -8.25 5.89 6.67
C LEU A 107 -7.53 6.54 5.48
N ASN A 108 -8.29 6.90 4.43
CA ASN A 108 -7.72 7.56 3.24
C ASN A 108 -7.07 8.90 3.59
N ALA A 109 -7.63 9.63 4.54
CA ALA A 109 -7.11 10.91 4.99
C ALA A 109 -5.93 10.77 5.97
N SER A 110 -5.72 9.56 6.50
CA SER A 110 -4.69 9.31 7.49
C SER A 110 -3.30 9.63 6.94
N ILE A 111 -2.50 10.32 7.75
CA ILE A 111 -1.11 10.63 7.37
C ILE A 111 -0.31 9.35 7.16
N HIS A 112 -0.65 8.28 7.87
CA HIS A 112 0.07 7.00 7.77
C HIS A 112 -0.11 6.38 6.40
N LEU A 113 -1.34 6.33 5.89
CA LEU A 113 -1.58 5.79 4.56
C LEU A 113 -1.01 6.71 3.48
N ARG A 114 -1.17 8.01 3.64
CA ARG A 114 -0.68 8.99 2.67
C ARG A 114 0.84 8.97 2.57
N SER A 115 1.54 8.85 3.69
CA SER A 115 3.01 8.74 3.69
C SER A 115 3.46 7.48 2.96
N LEU A 116 2.81 6.35 3.24
CA LEU A 116 3.11 5.11 2.55
C LEU A 116 2.93 5.24 1.03
N LEU A 117 1.79 5.79 0.61
CA LEU A 117 1.51 5.94 -0.82
C LEU A 117 2.54 6.82 -1.51
N THR A 118 2.95 7.90 -0.85
CA THR A 118 3.99 8.78 -1.37
C THR A 118 5.29 8.01 -1.57
N ASP A 119 5.67 7.20 -0.58
CA ASP A 119 6.87 6.38 -0.67
C ASP A 119 6.80 5.40 -1.85
N LEU A 120 5.65 4.74 -2.01
CA LEU A 120 5.47 3.77 -3.08
C LEU A 120 5.51 4.42 -4.46
N PHE A 121 4.92 5.61 -4.59
CA PHE A 121 4.97 6.35 -5.86
C PHE A 121 6.41 6.73 -6.21
N LEU A 122 7.21 7.15 -5.23
CA LEU A 122 8.60 7.47 -5.46
C LEU A 122 9.39 6.25 -5.90
N VAL A 123 9.26 5.16 -5.18
CA VAL A 123 9.99 3.92 -5.47
C VAL A 123 9.60 3.37 -6.84
N ASP A 124 8.30 3.34 -7.13
CA ASP A 124 7.80 2.82 -8.40
C ASP A 124 8.30 3.66 -9.58
N GLU A 125 8.29 4.99 -9.44
CA GLU A 125 8.76 5.89 -10.50
C GLU A 125 10.24 5.71 -10.77
N VAL A 126 11.05 5.60 -9.71
CA VAL A 126 12.49 5.36 -9.86
C VAL A 126 12.75 4.02 -10.50
N ALA A 127 11.97 2.99 -10.14
CA ALA A 127 12.10 1.67 -10.73
C ALA A 127 11.75 1.67 -12.22
N LYS A 128 10.74 2.45 -12.62
CA LYS A 128 10.37 2.59 -14.03
C LYS A 128 11.48 3.20 -14.86
N VAL A 129 12.13 4.25 -14.31
CA VAL A 129 13.27 4.89 -14.99
C VAL A 129 14.37 3.87 -15.20
N ARG A 130 14.68 3.05 -14.21
CA ARG A 130 15.69 2.00 -14.29
C ARG A 130 15.36 0.98 -15.38
N GLN A 131 14.08 0.56 -15.47
CA GLN A 131 13.64 -0.40 -16.46
C GLN A 131 13.62 0.16 -17.87
N SER A 132 13.39 1.46 -18.00
CA SER A 132 13.32 2.13 -19.31
C SER A 132 14.70 2.33 -19.92
N SER A 133 15.74 2.32 -19.12
CA SER A 133 17.11 2.48 -19.60
C SER A 133 17.78 1.14 -19.84
#